data_a7e5168297eb73c81208c1185a9babf5
#
_entry.id   a7e5168297eb73c81208c1185a9babf5
#
_cell.length_a   1.000
_cell.length_b   1.000
_cell.length_c   1.000
_cell.angle_alpha   90.00
_cell.angle_beta   90.00
_cell.angle_gamma   90.00
#
_symmetry.space_group_name_H-M   'P 1'
#
loop_
_entity.id
_entity.type
_entity.pdbx_description
1 polymer ?
#
loop_
_entity_poly.entity_id
_entity_poly.type
_entity_poly.pdbx_seq_one_letter_code
_entity_poly.pdbx_strand_id
1 'polypeptide(L)'
;MLCLSTLVLTIDNQVLTVAIPVLVQDLGADSQDIQWIGDAYILTTAGLLLTAGSLSDRYGRRRVMIIGLALFGLASLLAAGAASSGELIAYRALMGVGCALVLPSTLSILITVFDDEERRKATSVWSSVLMVGMIGGPILGGVLVTGFGWGSVFLINVPIAVLAIIAALALMPESRAPARRADPLGAVLSMVGLTVLVWAIIELPVTGLTHPATLTRLAVAVVVLIAFAVWETRTASPMVPLALYRDRDFSGGSFALVLTQVGFGGLVLVFTQYLQFVLGYTPTQAGAMMVPIALATILTNALGATLGDKIGNRTMTAVGLTVVAVGFALLGSLSPDSGVVAVASALTVFGVGAGLAQPAAVAALMNAVPPEHAGVGSAVNDTMQQAGGALGIAILGSVLAANYTSAMPATAPEPARTSIGDALALGDAGLAHAAREAFSSGMAITCWATAALVLAAAVLARLVMKGRTTPTPQRVTAEV
;
A
#
# COMPACT_ATOMS: atom_id res chain seq x y z
N MET A 1 -19.18 -14.30 2.46
CA MET A 1 -19.30 -13.21 1.50
C MET A 1 -18.30 -12.09 1.77
N LEU A 2 -18.30 -11.41 2.96
CA LEU A 2 -17.29 -10.39 3.30
C LEU A 2 -15.86 -10.90 3.10
N CYS A 3 -15.59 -12.15 3.49
CA CYS A 3 -14.32 -12.81 3.24
C CYS A 3 -13.93 -12.90 1.76
N LEU A 4 -14.88 -13.23 0.88
CA LEU A 4 -14.62 -13.27 -0.57
C LEU A 4 -14.32 -11.89 -1.14
N SER A 5 -15.09 -10.87 -0.72
CA SER A 5 -14.88 -9.50 -1.16
C SER A 5 -13.52 -8.95 -0.71
N THR A 6 -13.11 -9.25 0.52
CA THR A 6 -11.79 -8.85 1.03
C THR A 6 -10.68 -9.66 0.37
N LEU A 7 -10.89 -10.96 0.18
CA LEU A 7 -9.91 -11.85 -0.44
C LEU A 7 -9.54 -11.39 -1.86
N VAL A 8 -10.54 -11.04 -2.69
CA VAL A 8 -10.28 -10.61 -4.07
C VAL A 8 -9.43 -9.33 -4.12
N LEU A 9 -9.73 -8.36 -3.25
CA LEU A 9 -8.97 -7.11 -3.19
C LEU A 9 -7.55 -7.32 -2.67
N THR A 10 -7.39 -8.21 -1.68
CA THR A 10 -6.07 -8.51 -1.10
C THR A 10 -5.21 -9.32 -2.07
N ILE A 11 -5.78 -10.32 -2.73
CA ILE A 11 -5.08 -11.12 -3.74
C ILE A 11 -4.63 -10.21 -4.88
N ASP A 12 -5.52 -9.38 -5.45
CA ASP A 12 -5.19 -8.48 -6.55
C ASP A 12 -3.98 -7.60 -6.26
N ASN A 13 -3.94 -7.03 -5.07
CA ASN A 13 -2.83 -6.17 -4.66
C ASN A 13 -1.50 -6.93 -4.59
N GLN A 14 -1.52 -8.17 -4.16
CA GLN A 14 -0.31 -8.97 -3.95
C GLN A 14 0.15 -9.71 -5.22
N VAL A 15 -0.78 -10.18 -6.04
CA VAL A 15 -0.50 -10.95 -7.26
C VAL A 15 0.21 -10.09 -8.32
N LEU A 16 -0.21 -8.82 -8.46
CA LEU A 16 0.38 -7.88 -9.41
C LEU A 16 1.88 -7.71 -9.22
N THR A 17 2.36 -7.70 -7.98
CA THR A 17 3.76 -7.44 -7.67
C THR A 17 4.71 -8.42 -8.33
N VAL A 18 4.29 -9.67 -8.47
CA VAL A 18 5.08 -10.74 -9.10
C VAL A 18 4.97 -10.69 -10.62
N ALA A 19 3.91 -10.09 -11.18
CA ALA A 19 3.70 -9.93 -12.61
C ALA A 19 4.52 -8.79 -13.24
N ILE A 20 4.99 -7.82 -12.45
CA ILE A 20 5.69 -6.62 -12.94
C ILE A 20 6.79 -6.92 -13.97
N PRO A 21 7.75 -7.84 -13.74
CA PRO A 21 8.82 -8.09 -14.69
C PRO A 21 8.34 -8.67 -16.02
N VAL A 22 7.25 -9.44 -16.00
CA VAL A 22 6.65 -9.99 -17.23
C VAL A 22 5.88 -8.90 -17.98
N LEU A 23 5.23 -7.98 -17.27
CA LEU A 23 4.58 -6.79 -17.87
C LEU A 23 5.59 -5.90 -18.60
N VAL A 24 6.80 -5.72 -18.04
CA VAL A 24 7.89 -4.99 -18.70
C VAL A 24 8.22 -5.63 -20.06
N GLN A 25 8.33 -6.96 -20.09
CA GLN A 25 8.72 -7.70 -21.31
C GLN A 25 7.59 -7.75 -22.34
N ASP A 26 6.35 -7.98 -21.91
CA ASP A 26 5.23 -8.23 -22.82
C ASP A 26 4.56 -6.95 -23.32
N LEU A 27 4.46 -5.90 -22.47
CA LEU A 27 3.85 -4.62 -22.84
C LEU A 27 4.86 -3.53 -23.19
N GLY A 28 6.16 -3.80 -23.04
CA GLY A 28 7.21 -2.79 -23.23
C GLY A 28 7.10 -1.65 -22.20
N ALA A 29 6.60 -1.97 -20.97
CA ALA A 29 6.39 -0.98 -19.93
C ALA A 29 7.72 -0.46 -19.40
N ASP A 30 7.89 0.85 -19.34
CA ASP A 30 9.06 1.48 -18.76
C ASP A 30 8.94 1.58 -17.22
N SER A 31 9.97 2.12 -16.58
CA SER A 31 9.99 2.26 -15.11
C SER A 31 8.89 3.21 -14.60
N GLN A 32 8.44 4.17 -15.39
CA GLN A 32 7.34 5.07 -15.03
C GLN A 32 6.00 4.37 -15.17
N ASP A 33 5.80 3.62 -16.25
CA ASP A 33 4.60 2.81 -16.47
C ASP A 33 4.36 1.82 -15.33
N ILE A 34 5.42 1.13 -14.87
CA ILE A 34 5.34 0.20 -13.74
C ILE A 34 4.84 0.90 -12.47
N GLN A 35 5.38 2.07 -12.17
CA GLN A 35 4.96 2.86 -11.02
C GLN A 35 3.49 3.26 -11.16
N TRP A 36 3.08 3.75 -12.34
CA TRP A 36 1.69 4.13 -12.60
C TRP A 36 0.71 2.95 -12.57
N ILE A 37 1.10 1.76 -13.03
CA ILE A 37 0.26 0.54 -12.92
C ILE A 37 -0.06 0.23 -11.45
N GLY A 38 0.90 0.42 -10.53
CA GLY A 38 0.67 0.31 -9.10
C GLY A 38 -0.15 1.47 -8.54
N ASP A 39 0.31 2.69 -8.79
CA ASP A 39 -0.20 3.90 -8.16
C ASP A 39 -1.60 4.29 -8.60
N ALA A 40 -1.98 4.08 -9.86
CA ALA A 40 -3.31 4.42 -10.35
C ALA A 40 -4.44 3.77 -9.54
N TYR A 41 -4.26 2.50 -9.17
CA TYR A 41 -5.19 1.77 -8.30
C TYR A 41 -5.23 2.35 -6.88
N ILE A 42 -4.05 2.53 -6.28
CA ILE A 42 -3.91 2.96 -4.89
C ILE A 42 -4.42 4.38 -4.70
N LEU A 43 -4.03 5.31 -5.57
CA LEU A 43 -4.44 6.72 -5.51
C LEU A 43 -5.95 6.89 -5.68
N THR A 44 -6.53 6.18 -6.66
CA THR A 44 -7.98 6.21 -6.88
C THR A 44 -8.73 5.63 -5.68
N THR A 45 -8.24 4.51 -5.12
CA THR A 45 -8.81 3.92 -3.91
C THR A 45 -8.74 4.90 -2.75
N ALA A 46 -7.57 5.46 -2.45
CA ALA A 46 -7.35 6.39 -1.35
C ALA A 46 -8.22 7.65 -1.46
N GLY A 47 -8.28 8.25 -2.66
CA GLY A 47 -9.04 9.47 -2.90
C GLY A 47 -10.55 9.30 -2.76
N LEU A 48 -11.07 8.11 -3.09
CA LEU A 48 -12.52 7.85 -3.06
C LEU A 48 -13.01 7.13 -1.80
N LEU A 49 -12.13 6.57 -0.98
CA LEU A 49 -12.49 5.67 0.13
C LEU A 49 -13.51 6.30 1.09
N LEU A 50 -13.28 7.54 1.53
CA LEU A 50 -14.15 8.25 2.46
C LEU A 50 -15.50 8.64 1.82
N THR A 51 -15.46 9.09 0.56
CA THR A 51 -16.65 9.41 -0.21
C THR A 51 -17.49 8.15 -0.46
N ALA A 52 -16.85 7.06 -0.81
CA ALA A 52 -17.50 5.76 -1.03
C ALA A 52 -18.14 5.22 0.26
N GLY A 53 -17.51 5.43 1.42
CA GLY A 53 -18.10 5.13 2.72
C GLY A 53 -19.42 5.89 2.94
N SER A 54 -19.43 7.21 2.69
CA SER A 54 -20.66 8.03 2.77
C SER A 54 -21.73 7.59 1.78
N LEU A 55 -21.35 7.23 0.54
CA LEU A 55 -22.28 6.69 -0.45
C LEU A 55 -22.90 5.37 0.02
N SER A 56 -22.07 4.50 0.58
CA SER A 56 -22.47 3.20 1.12
C SER A 56 -23.52 3.34 2.23
N ASP A 57 -23.30 4.24 3.16
CA ASP A 57 -24.24 4.54 4.24
C ASP A 57 -25.56 5.12 3.72
N ARG A 58 -25.52 6.00 2.71
CA ARG A 58 -26.68 6.69 2.16
C ARG A 58 -27.53 5.81 1.25
N TYR A 59 -26.90 5.12 0.30
CA TYR A 59 -27.60 4.38 -0.77
C TYR A 59 -27.83 2.90 -0.44
N GLY A 60 -27.15 2.39 0.59
CA GLY A 60 -27.24 1.01 1.04
C GLY A 60 -25.94 0.26 0.82
N ARG A 61 -25.44 -0.33 1.89
CA ARG A 61 -24.13 -0.99 1.96
C ARG A 61 -24.04 -2.17 1.00
N ARG A 62 -25.08 -2.98 0.92
CA ARG A 62 -25.16 -4.12 -0.01
C ARG A 62 -25.09 -3.66 -1.46
N ARG A 63 -25.92 -2.66 -1.83
CA ARG A 63 -25.99 -2.14 -3.21
C ARG A 63 -24.66 -1.57 -3.65
N VAL A 64 -24.07 -0.69 -2.85
CA VAL A 64 -22.79 -0.03 -3.19
C VAL A 64 -21.67 -1.06 -3.31
N MET A 65 -21.62 -2.06 -2.41
CA MET A 65 -20.65 -3.14 -2.48
C MET A 65 -20.81 -4.00 -3.75
N ILE A 66 -22.04 -4.34 -4.15
CA ILE A 66 -22.29 -5.11 -5.38
C ILE A 66 -21.85 -4.30 -6.61
N ILE A 67 -22.15 -3.01 -6.66
CA ILE A 67 -21.70 -2.12 -7.74
C ILE A 67 -20.17 -2.06 -7.77
N GLY A 68 -19.53 -1.93 -6.60
CA GLY A 68 -18.06 -1.94 -6.49
C GLY A 68 -17.44 -3.24 -6.98
N LEU A 69 -17.97 -4.40 -6.57
CA LEU A 69 -17.49 -5.71 -7.04
C LEU A 69 -17.71 -5.92 -8.54
N ALA A 70 -18.84 -5.49 -9.08
CA ALA A 70 -19.11 -5.57 -10.51
C ALA A 70 -18.16 -4.71 -11.32
N LEU A 71 -17.92 -3.47 -10.87
CA LEU A 71 -16.97 -2.57 -11.50
C LEU A 71 -15.54 -3.11 -11.42
N PHE A 72 -15.14 -3.62 -10.25
CA PHE A 72 -13.83 -4.23 -10.04
C PHE A 72 -13.62 -5.45 -10.93
N GLY A 73 -14.61 -6.36 -10.99
CA GLY A 73 -14.55 -7.55 -11.84
C GLY A 73 -14.50 -7.21 -13.34
N LEU A 74 -15.30 -6.25 -13.79
CA LEU A 74 -15.28 -5.78 -15.18
C LEU A 74 -13.94 -5.13 -15.53
N ALA A 75 -13.44 -4.23 -14.68
CA ALA A 75 -12.15 -3.60 -14.89
C ALA A 75 -11.00 -4.61 -14.88
N SER A 76 -11.06 -5.64 -14.01
CA SER A 76 -10.12 -6.76 -14.00
C SER A 76 -10.16 -7.57 -15.31
N LEU A 77 -11.35 -7.82 -15.85
CA LEU A 77 -11.50 -8.51 -17.13
C LEU A 77 -10.87 -7.71 -18.28
N LEU A 78 -11.07 -6.39 -18.29
CA LEU A 78 -10.47 -5.49 -19.29
C LEU A 78 -8.93 -5.43 -19.10
N ALA A 79 -8.46 -5.34 -17.86
CA ALA A 79 -7.03 -5.33 -17.52
C ALA A 79 -6.31 -6.60 -18.01
N ALA A 80 -6.96 -7.77 -17.93
CA ALA A 80 -6.40 -9.03 -18.42
C ALA A 80 -6.11 -9.05 -19.93
N GLY A 81 -6.81 -8.21 -20.71
CA GLY A 81 -6.66 -8.07 -22.16
C GLY A 81 -6.04 -6.76 -22.60
N ALA A 82 -5.39 -6.00 -21.72
CA ALA A 82 -4.79 -4.72 -22.07
C ALA A 82 -3.69 -4.88 -23.13
N ALA A 83 -3.73 -4.04 -24.17
CA ALA A 83 -2.78 -4.06 -25.27
C ALA A 83 -1.61 -3.07 -25.08
N SER A 84 -1.68 -2.21 -24.07
CA SER A 84 -0.65 -1.22 -23.73
C SER A 84 -0.61 -0.94 -22.24
N SER A 85 0.52 -0.43 -21.74
CA SER A 85 0.67 0.03 -20.35
C SER A 85 -0.34 1.14 -20.01
N GLY A 86 -0.62 2.05 -20.94
CA GLY A 86 -1.62 3.13 -20.74
C GLY A 86 -3.05 2.60 -20.53
N GLU A 87 -3.47 1.59 -21.28
CA GLU A 87 -4.75 0.92 -21.06
C GLU A 87 -4.78 0.23 -19.69
N LEU A 88 -3.71 -0.48 -19.34
CA LEU A 88 -3.62 -1.16 -18.07
C LEU A 88 -3.69 -0.18 -16.89
N ILE A 89 -3.01 0.97 -16.97
CA ILE A 89 -3.08 2.06 -15.98
C ILE A 89 -4.53 2.56 -15.82
N ALA A 90 -5.23 2.79 -16.94
CA ALA A 90 -6.62 3.24 -16.91
C ALA A 90 -7.54 2.20 -16.26
N TYR A 91 -7.37 0.91 -16.59
CA TYR A 91 -8.15 -0.17 -15.96
C TYR A 91 -7.80 -0.34 -14.49
N ARG A 92 -6.55 -0.14 -14.09
CA ARG A 92 -6.12 -0.14 -12.68
C ARG A 92 -6.80 1.01 -11.91
N ALA A 93 -6.89 2.22 -12.48
CA ALA A 93 -7.64 3.30 -11.87
C ALA A 93 -9.13 2.94 -11.69
N LEU A 94 -9.75 2.30 -12.69
CA LEU A 94 -11.14 1.85 -12.60
C LEU A 94 -11.33 0.74 -11.55
N MET A 95 -10.38 -0.20 -11.42
CA MET A 95 -10.35 -1.18 -10.33
C MET A 95 -10.27 -0.49 -8.97
N GLY A 96 -9.49 0.60 -8.85
CA GLY A 96 -9.39 1.42 -7.64
C GLY A 96 -10.74 2.04 -7.24
N VAL A 97 -11.56 2.51 -8.20
CA VAL A 97 -12.94 2.95 -7.93
C VAL A 97 -13.76 1.82 -7.33
N GLY A 98 -13.71 0.63 -7.94
CA GLY A 98 -14.39 -0.57 -7.44
C GLY A 98 -13.97 -0.93 -6.02
N CYS A 99 -12.67 -0.93 -5.75
CA CYS A 99 -12.09 -1.21 -4.44
C CYS A 99 -12.59 -0.22 -3.37
N ALA A 100 -12.58 1.09 -3.69
CA ALA A 100 -13.04 2.13 -2.78
C ALA A 100 -14.51 1.95 -2.37
N LEU A 101 -15.36 1.45 -3.27
CA LEU A 101 -16.77 1.16 -2.98
C LEU A 101 -16.96 -0.09 -2.10
N VAL A 102 -16.06 -1.07 -2.19
CA VAL A 102 -16.14 -2.34 -1.46
C VAL A 102 -15.58 -2.23 -0.04
N LEU A 103 -14.39 -1.66 0.13
CA LEU A 103 -13.65 -1.68 1.39
C LEU A 103 -14.43 -1.14 2.60
N PRO A 104 -15.02 0.07 2.58
CA PRO A 104 -15.74 0.61 3.73
C PRO A 104 -16.99 -0.21 4.06
N SER A 105 -17.62 -0.80 3.03
CA SER A 105 -18.83 -1.60 3.19
C SER A 105 -18.54 -2.90 3.94
N THR A 106 -17.39 -3.53 3.74
CA THR A 106 -17.07 -4.84 4.36
C THR A 106 -16.99 -4.75 5.86
N LEU A 107 -16.21 -3.82 6.40
CA LEU A 107 -16.04 -3.64 7.85
C LEU A 107 -17.33 -3.12 8.51
N SER A 108 -18.00 -2.17 7.85
CA SER A 108 -19.25 -1.58 8.35
C SER A 108 -20.37 -2.63 8.48
N ILE A 109 -20.48 -3.55 7.54
CA ILE A 109 -21.44 -4.66 7.60
C ILE A 109 -21.08 -5.64 8.73
N LEU A 110 -19.79 -5.98 8.87
CA LEU A 110 -19.32 -6.86 9.91
C LEU A 110 -19.71 -6.33 11.32
N ILE A 111 -19.59 -5.03 11.52
CA ILE A 111 -19.94 -4.39 12.81
C ILE A 111 -21.47 -4.34 13.03
N THR A 112 -22.27 -4.23 11.96
CA THR A 112 -23.72 -4.01 12.09
C THR A 112 -24.57 -5.27 12.08
N VAL A 113 -24.07 -6.36 11.50
CA VAL A 113 -24.85 -7.61 11.31
C VAL A 113 -24.64 -8.59 12.46
N PHE A 114 -23.45 -8.59 13.08
CA PHE A 114 -23.09 -9.54 14.13
C PHE A 114 -23.21 -8.90 15.52
N ASP A 115 -23.70 -9.65 16.49
CA ASP A 115 -23.65 -9.27 17.90
C ASP A 115 -22.20 -9.26 18.44
N ASP A 116 -21.97 -8.81 19.68
CA ASP A 116 -20.62 -8.62 20.21
C ASP A 116 -19.80 -9.92 20.33
N GLU A 117 -20.44 -11.07 20.53
CA GLU A 117 -19.75 -12.37 20.61
C GLU A 117 -19.44 -12.91 19.21
N GLU A 118 -20.42 -12.88 18.32
CA GLU A 118 -20.29 -13.30 16.92
C GLU A 118 -19.32 -12.39 16.17
N ARG A 119 -19.35 -11.08 16.44
CA ARG A 119 -18.45 -10.08 15.84
C ARG A 119 -16.99 -10.41 16.06
N ARG A 120 -16.60 -10.84 17.27
CA ARG A 120 -15.23 -11.27 17.56
C ARG A 120 -14.81 -12.45 16.69
N LYS A 121 -15.67 -13.46 16.53
CA LYS A 121 -15.41 -14.62 15.67
C LYS A 121 -15.33 -14.21 14.19
N ALA A 122 -16.30 -13.40 13.73
CA ALA A 122 -16.34 -12.90 12.35
C ALA A 122 -15.12 -12.04 11.99
N THR A 123 -14.67 -11.16 12.89
CA THR A 123 -13.46 -10.36 12.72
C THR A 123 -12.21 -11.25 12.67
N SER A 124 -12.13 -12.28 13.49
CA SER A 124 -11.00 -13.24 13.45
C SER A 124 -10.94 -13.98 12.12
N VAL A 125 -12.09 -14.46 11.61
CA VAL A 125 -12.16 -15.11 10.29
C VAL A 125 -11.80 -14.13 9.17
N TRP A 126 -12.33 -12.92 9.22
CA TRP A 126 -12.03 -11.87 8.24
C TRP A 126 -10.53 -11.52 8.22
N SER A 127 -9.91 -11.36 9.39
CA SER A 127 -8.47 -11.13 9.50
C SER A 127 -7.65 -12.32 9.00
N SER A 128 -8.10 -13.55 9.24
CA SER A 128 -7.43 -14.76 8.72
C SER A 128 -7.45 -14.78 7.18
N VAL A 129 -8.54 -14.33 6.56
CA VAL A 129 -8.63 -14.24 5.09
C VAL A 129 -7.68 -13.20 4.53
N LEU A 130 -7.51 -12.05 5.19
CA LEU A 130 -6.47 -11.07 4.84
C LEU A 130 -5.07 -11.69 4.86
N MET A 131 -4.77 -12.48 5.90
CA MET A 131 -3.49 -13.18 6.03
C MET A 131 -3.29 -14.21 4.91
N VAL A 132 -4.33 -14.99 4.58
CA VAL A 132 -4.29 -15.95 3.47
C VAL A 132 -4.04 -15.23 2.14
N GLY A 133 -4.71 -14.10 1.89
CA GLY A 133 -4.48 -13.29 0.69
C GLY A 133 -3.07 -12.72 0.63
N MET A 134 -2.55 -12.23 1.76
CA MET A 134 -1.21 -11.65 1.84
C MET A 134 -0.10 -12.67 1.60
N ILE A 135 -0.22 -13.89 2.15
CA ILE A 135 0.79 -14.95 1.96
C ILE A 135 0.57 -15.67 0.62
N GLY A 136 -0.69 -16.01 0.34
CA GLY A 136 -1.06 -16.80 -0.84
C GLY A 136 -1.00 -16.01 -2.14
N GLY A 137 -1.23 -14.69 -2.08
CA GLY A 137 -1.24 -13.82 -3.26
C GLY A 137 0.02 -13.90 -4.10
N PRO A 138 1.21 -13.63 -3.56
CA PRO A 138 2.45 -13.71 -4.33
C PRO A 138 2.74 -15.11 -4.90
N ILE A 139 2.43 -16.18 -4.15
CA ILE A 139 2.59 -17.56 -4.61
C ILE A 139 1.62 -17.83 -5.76
N LEU A 140 0.34 -17.51 -5.57
CA LEU A 140 -0.69 -17.67 -6.58
C LEU A 140 -0.36 -16.84 -7.83
N GLY A 141 0.10 -15.61 -7.66
CA GLY A 141 0.56 -14.74 -8.74
C GLY A 141 1.70 -15.36 -9.53
N GLY A 142 2.69 -15.88 -8.83
CA GLY A 142 3.82 -16.57 -9.47
C GLY A 142 3.38 -17.79 -10.29
N VAL A 143 2.48 -18.62 -9.78
CA VAL A 143 1.93 -19.78 -10.49
C VAL A 143 1.12 -19.35 -11.72
N LEU A 144 0.24 -18.33 -11.54
CA LEU A 144 -0.59 -17.81 -12.63
C LEU A 144 0.25 -17.20 -13.74
N VAL A 145 1.22 -16.36 -13.41
CA VAL A 145 2.11 -15.71 -14.39
C VAL A 145 2.94 -16.76 -15.14
N THR A 146 3.50 -17.74 -14.43
CA THR A 146 4.34 -18.78 -15.05
C THR A 146 3.53 -19.72 -15.94
N GLY A 147 2.29 -20.07 -15.56
CA GLY A 147 1.48 -21.05 -16.29
C GLY A 147 0.59 -20.46 -17.37
N PHE A 148 0.11 -19.22 -17.20
CA PHE A 148 -0.96 -18.64 -18.02
C PHE A 148 -0.67 -17.21 -18.49
N GLY A 149 0.50 -16.66 -18.17
CA GLY A 149 0.88 -15.28 -18.50
C GLY A 149 0.28 -14.25 -17.53
N TRP A 150 0.75 -12.99 -17.67
CA TRP A 150 0.44 -11.89 -16.74
C TRP A 150 -1.05 -11.53 -16.68
N GLY A 151 -1.80 -11.62 -17.78
CA GLY A 151 -3.24 -11.30 -17.77
C GLY A 151 -4.06 -12.17 -16.83
N SER A 152 -3.58 -13.39 -16.52
CA SER A 152 -4.25 -14.33 -15.62
C SER A 152 -4.34 -13.81 -14.18
N VAL A 153 -3.43 -12.92 -13.76
CA VAL A 153 -3.46 -12.31 -12.41
C VAL A 153 -4.67 -11.39 -12.21
N PHE A 154 -5.16 -10.79 -13.28
CA PHE A 154 -6.39 -10.02 -13.27
C PHE A 154 -7.62 -10.91 -13.49
N LEU A 155 -7.51 -11.91 -14.35
CA LEU A 155 -8.62 -12.79 -14.68
C LEU A 155 -9.12 -13.60 -13.47
N ILE A 156 -8.24 -13.94 -12.52
CA ILE A 156 -8.60 -14.65 -11.27
C ILE A 156 -9.61 -13.85 -10.42
N ASN A 157 -9.59 -12.53 -10.50
CA ASN A 157 -10.49 -11.66 -9.75
C ASN A 157 -11.96 -11.81 -10.21
N VAL A 158 -12.16 -12.12 -11.49
CA VAL A 158 -13.51 -12.18 -12.09
C VAL A 158 -14.40 -13.26 -11.44
N PRO A 159 -13.98 -14.54 -11.39
CA PRO A 159 -14.81 -15.56 -10.75
C PRO A 159 -15.01 -15.30 -9.25
N ILE A 160 -14.02 -14.76 -8.55
CA ILE A 160 -14.14 -14.45 -7.13
C ILE A 160 -15.15 -13.29 -6.93
N ALA A 161 -15.08 -12.24 -7.75
CA ALA A 161 -16.03 -11.12 -7.71
C ALA A 161 -17.47 -11.59 -8.01
N VAL A 162 -17.65 -12.44 -9.02
CA VAL A 162 -18.96 -13.03 -9.34
C VAL A 162 -19.51 -13.84 -8.17
N LEU A 163 -18.71 -14.72 -7.57
CA LEU A 163 -19.10 -15.48 -6.38
C LEU A 163 -19.44 -14.57 -5.21
N ALA A 164 -18.67 -13.50 -4.98
CA ALA A 164 -18.93 -12.52 -3.94
C ALA A 164 -20.26 -11.77 -4.18
N ILE A 165 -20.58 -11.41 -5.45
CA ILE A 165 -21.85 -10.78 -5.82
C ILE A 165 -23.03 -11.73 -5.59
N ILE A 166 -22.93 -12.98 -6.04
CA ILE A 166 -23.98 -14.00 -5.82
C ILE A 166 -24.22 -14.18 -4.32
N ALA A 167 -23.14 -14.35 -3.54
CA ALA A 167 -23.24 -14.48 -2.10
C ALA A 167 -23.82 -13.22 -1.42
N ALA A 168 -23.50 -12.01 -1.92
CA ALA A 168 -24.08 -10.77 -1.43
C ALA A 168 -25.59 -10.67 -1.73
N LEU A 169 -26.00 -11.08 -2.92
CA LEU A 169 -27.42 -11.09 -3.31
C LEU A 169 -28.23 -12.10 -2.49
N ALA A 170 -27.67 -13.25 -2.20
CA ALA A 170 -28.35 -14.34 -1.50
C ALA A 170 -28.37 -14.18 0.03
N LEU A 171 -27.27 -13.70 0.64
CA LEU A 171 -27.05 -13.81 2.09
C LEU A 171 -27.09 -12.47 2.81
N MET A 172 -26.99 -11.34 2.10
CA MET A 172 -26.78 -10.05 2.75
C MET A 172 -28.07 -9.23 2.81
N PRO A 173 -28.55 -8.86 4.01
CA PRO A 173 -29.62 -7.89 4.14
C PRO A 173 -29.14 -6.48 3.73
N GLU A 174 -30.05 -5.67 3.19
CA GLU A 174 -29.74 -4.27 2.94
C GLU A 174 -29.69 -3.51 4.28
N SER A 175 -28.61 -2.74 4.48
CA SER A 175 -28.47 -1.90 5.64
C SER A 175 -28.07 -0.48 5.24
N ARG A 176 -28.59 0.50 5.97
CA ARG A 176 -28.28 1.92 5.80
C ARG A 176 -27.97 2.53 7.16
N ALA A 177 -27.12 3.52 7.18
CA ALA A 177 -26.85 4.34 8.37
C ALA A 177 -27.26 5.78 8.12
N PRO A 178 -27.43 6.61 9.18
CA PRO A 178 -27.56 8.05 9.01
C PRO A 178 -26.36 8.56 8.23
N ALA A 179 -26.60 9.01 6.99
CA ALA A 179 -25.53 9.40 6.09
C ALA A 179 -24.82 10.63 6.63
N ARG A 180 -23.50 10.56 6.84
CA ARG A 180 -22.66 11.76 6.90
C ARG A 180 -22.73 12.47 5.55
N ARG A 181 -22.67 13.79 5.56
CA ARG A 181 -22.55 14.55 4.32
C ARG A 181 -21.21 14.18 3.69
N ALA A 182 -21.26 13.65 2.45
CA ALA A 182 -20.06 13.44 1.66
C ALA A 182 -19.39 14.78 1.38
N ASP A 183 -18.07 14.80 1.36
CA ASP A 183 -17.27 15.94 0.93
C ASP A 183 -16.63 15.63 -0.46
N PRO A 184 -17.38 15.80 -1.55
CA PRO A 184 -16.88 15.49 -2.88
C PRO A 184 -15.75 16.44 -3.31
N LEU A 185 -15.74 17.69 -2.81
CA LEU A 185 -14.67 18.64 -3.12
C LEU A 185 -13.37 18.29 -2.41
N GLY A 186 -13.44 17.92 -1.13
CA GLY A 186 -12.29 17.41 -0.40
C GLY A 186 -11.71 16.15 -1.07
N ALA A 187 -12.57 15.21 -1.50
CA ALA A 187 -12.14 14.02 -2.23
C ALA A 187 -11.43 14.35 -3.55
N VAL A 188 -11.98 15.25 -4.35
CA VAL A 188 -11.35 15.68 -5.61
C VAL A 188 -10.02 16.39 -5.35
N LEU A 189 -9.97 17.31 -4.39
CA LEU A 189 -8.75 18.06 -4.07
C LEU A 189 -7.64 17.12 -3.55
N SER A 190 -7.95 16.19 -2.64
CA SER A 190 -6.97 15.23 -2.13
C SER A 190 -6.46 14.29 -3.23
N MET A 191 -7.37 13.73 -4.03
CA MET A 191 -7.03 12.84 -5.14
C MET A 191 -6.18 13.54 -6.21
N VAL A 192 -6.59 14.72 -6.68
CA VAL A 192 -5.83 15.50 -7.67
C VAL A 192 -4.48 15.93 -7.11
N GLY A 193 -4.44 16.44 -5.87
CA GLY A 193 -3.21 16.87 -5.24
C GLY A 193 -2.18 15.75 -5.07
N LEU A 194 -2.62 14.58 -4.58
CA LEU A 194 -1.76 13.40 -4.45
C LEU A 194 -1.33 12.85 -5.81
N THR A 195 -2.24 12.77 -6.78
CA THR A 195 -1.90 12.26 -8.13
C THR A 195 -0.88 13.15 -8.83
N VAL A 196 -1.03 14.48 -8.76
CA VAL A 196 -0.07 15.41 -9.36
C VAL A 196 1.28 15.38 -8.63
N LEU A 197 1.27 15.21 -7.29
CA LEU A 197 2.50 15.02 -6.50
C LEU A 197 3.24 13.75 -6.91
N VAL A 198 2.54 12.64 -6.98
CA VAL A 198 3.10 11.34 -7.40
C VAL A 198 3.63 11.44 -8.83
N TRP A 199 2.89 12.08 -9.74
CA TRP A 199 3.35 12.31 -11.10
C TRP A 199 4.66 13.10 -11.15
N ALA A 200 4.76 14.19 -10.38
CA ALA A 200 6.00 14.97 -10.32
C ALA A 200 7.18 14.13 -9.81
N ILE A 201 6.95 13.24 -8.84
CA ILE A 201 7.97 12.35 -8.28
C ILE A 201 8.41 11.28 -9.30
N ILE A 202 7.45 10.64 -9.99
CA ILE A 202 7.72 9.57 -10.98
C ILE A 202 8.56 10.11 -12.16
N GLU A 203 8.28 11.33 -12.64
CA GLU A 203 9.01 11.91 -13.75
C GLU A 203 10.34 12.59 -13.34
N LEU A 204 10.57 12.79 -12.05
CA LEU A 204 11.75 13.48 -11.55
C LEU A 204 13.10 12.91 -12.07
N PRO A 205 13.30 11.59 -12.16
CA PRO A 205 14.55 11.00 -12.67
C PRO A 205 14.84 11.35 -14.12
N VAL A 206 13.80 11.54 -14.94
CA VAL A 206 13.93 11.84 -16.38
C VAL A 206 14.04 13.32 -16.63
N THR A 207 13.19 14.13 -16.00
CA THR A 207 13.09 15.57 -16.28
C THR A 207 14.04 16.43 -15.43
N GLY A 208 14.40 15.96 -14.24
CA GLY A 208 15.19 16.71 -13.28
C GLY A 208 14.41 17.76 -12.47
N LEU A 209 14.95 18.14 -11.31
CA LEU A 209 14.31 19.11 -10.39
C LEU A 209 14.17 20.52 -10.94
N THR A 210 15.06 20.93 -11.82
CA THR A 210 15.09 22.30 -12.36
C THR A 210 14.24 22.47 -13.62
N HIS A 211 13.69 21.39 -14.15
CA HIS A 211 12.88 21.44 -15.37
C HIS A 211 11.54 22.17 -15.10
N PRO A 212 11.12 23.11 -15.96
CA PRO A 212 9.91 23.91 -15.75
C PRO A 212 8.65 23.06 -15.54
N ALA A 213 8.51 21.93 -16.25
CA ALA A 213 7.37 21.04 -16.08
C ALA A 213 7.34 20.40 -14.68
N THR A 214 8.48 19.96 -14.14
CA THR A 214 8.58 19.40 -12.79
C THR A 214 8.22 20.44 -11.74
N LEU A 215 8.78 21.64 -11.85
CA LEU A 215 8.47 22.75 -10.94
C LEU A 215 6.98 23.13 -11.00
N THR A 216 6.41 23.16 -12.20
CA THR A 216 4.97 23.46 -12.38
C THR A 216 4.10 22.40 -11.71
N ARG A 217 4.40 21.10 -11.91
CA ARG A 217 3.64 20.00 -11.25
C ARG A 217 3.78 20.05 -9.73
N LEU A 218 4.98 20.26 -9.21
CA LEU A 218 5.19 20.41 -7.77
C LEU A 218 4.42 21.62 -7.21
N ALA A 219 4.45 22.76 -7.90
CA ALA A 219 3.70 23.94 -7.50
C ALA A 219 2.18 23.66 -7.51
N VAL A 220 1.65 23.03 -8.56
CA VAL A 220 0.24 22.65 -8.65
C VAL A 220 -0.13 21.67 -7.52
N ALA A 221 0.68 20.64 -7.27
CA ALA A 221 0.44 19.69 -6.19
C ALA A 221 0.37 20.40 -4.83
N VAL A 222 1.35 21.26 -4.54
CA VAL A 222 1.39 22.04 -3.29
C VAL A 222 0.17 22.95 -3.16
N VAL A 223 -0.19 23.69 -4.21
CA VAL A 223 -1.36 24.59 -4.21
C VAL A 223 -2.65 23.80 -3.96
N VAL A 224 -2.84 22.67 -4.66
CA VAL A 224 -4.05 21.85 -4.52
C VAL A 224 -4.11 21.19 -3.13
N LEU A 225 -2.99 20.69 -2.59
CA LEU A 225 -2.95 20.12 -1.24
C LEU A 225 -3.15 21.18 -0.14
N ILE A 226 -2.65 22.40 -0.34
CA ILE A 226 -2.97 23.53 0.55
C ILE A 226 -4.46 23.89 0.45
N ALA A 227 -5.01 23.93 -0.77
CA ALA A 227 -6.44 24.17 -0.97
C ALA A 227 -7.28 23.08 -0.29
N PHE A 228 -6.88 21.81 -0.38
CA PHE A 228 -7.48 20.71 0.37
C PHE A 228 -7.43 20.97 1.88
N ALA A 229 -6.26 21.27 2.43
CA ALA A 229 -6.11 21.54 3.87
C ALA A 229 -6.95 22.73 4.33
N VAL A 230 -6.99 23.81 3.56
CA VAL A 230 -7.85 24.97 3.85
C VAL A 230 -9.34 24.61 3.76
N TRP A 231 -9.73 23.81 2.76
CA TRP A 231 -11.11 23.34 2.64
C TRP A 231 -11.54 22.50 3.85
N GLU A 232 -10.70 21.54 4.25
CA GLU A 232 -10.95 20.69 5.43
C GLU A 232 -11.11 21.49 6.74
N THR A 233 -10.49 22.68 6.85
CA THR A 233 -10.70 23.55 8.02
C THR A 233 -12.00 24.33 7.97
N ARG A 234 -12.64 24.46 6.80
CA ARG A 234 -13.82 25.30 6.59
C ARG A 234 -15.11 24.52 6.39
N THR A 235 -15.01 23.27 5.92
CA THR A 235 -16.19 22.44 5.67
C THR A 235 -16.84 21.98 6.97
N ALA A 236 -18.18 21.89 6.98
CA ALA A 236 -18.94 21.42 8.14
C ALA A 236 -18.80 19.91 8.38
N SER A 237 -18.34 19.14 7.38
CA SER A 237 -18.18 17.69 7.46
C SER A 237 -16.84 17.29 6.84
N PRO A 238 -15.71 17.62 7.49
CA PRO A 238 -14.38 17.34 6.94
C PRO A 238 -14.16 15.82 6.78
N MET A 239 -13.49 15.43 5.69
CA MET A 239 -13.02 14.06 5.49
C MET A 239 -11.93 13.71 6.50
N VAL A 240 -11.00 14.64 6.69
CA VAL A 240 -9.88 14.52 7.61
C VAL A 240 -9.97 15.62 8.65
N PRO A 241 -10.46 15.35 9.87
CA PRO A 241 -10.55 16.37 10.91
C PRO A 241 -9.14 16.82 11.34
N LEU A 242 -8.64 17.90 10.72
CA LEU A 242 -7.28 18.40 10.97
C LEU A 242 -7.04 18.78 12.44
N ALA A 243 -8.10 19.01 13.21
CA ALA A 243 -8.01 19.21 14.66
C ALA A 243 -7.37 17.99 15.39
N LEU A 244 -7.56 16.77 14.89
CA LEU A 244 -6.95 15.56 15.47
C LEU A 244 -5.42 15.58 15.41
N TYR A 245 -4.84 16.27 14.42
CA TYR A 245 -3.38 16.41 14.30
C TYR A 245 -2.75 17.29 15.39
N ARG A 246 -3.55 17.99 16.19
CA ARG A 246 -3.07 18.68 17.39
C ARG A 246 -2.72 17.68 18.50
N ASP A 247 -3.30 16.49 18.48
CA ASP A 247 -2.89 15.43 19.39
C ASP A 247 -1.58 14.77 18.90
N ARG A 248 -0.63 14.65 19.80
CA ARG A 248 0.71 14.17 19.50
C ARG A 248 0.75 12.66 19.18
N ASP A 249 -0.15 11.88 19.78
CA ASP A 249 -0.24 10.44 19.51
C ASP A 249 -0.91 10.19 18.16
N PHE A 250 -1.94 10.99 17.80
CA PHE A 250 -2.55 10.95 16.48
C PHE A 250 -1.52 11.28 15.39
N SER A 251 -0.82 12.40 15.52
CA SER A 251 0.18 12.85 14.54
C SER A 251 1.36 11.90 14.43
N GLY A 252 1.90 11.45 15.57
CA GLY A 252 3.02 10.51 15.61
C GLY A 252 2.66 9.14 15.05
N GLY A 253 1.48 8.61 15.41
CA GLY A 253 0.97 7.34 14.88
C GLY A 253 0.71 7.42 13.37
N SER A 254 0.05 8.47 12.90
CA SER A 254 -0.22 8.73 11.48
C SER A 254 1.07 8.79 10.67
N PHE A 255 2.04 9.56 11.14
CA PHE A 255 3.35 9.70 10.46
C PHE A 255 4.12 8.38 10.41
N ALA A 256 4.13 7.63 11.52
CA ALA A 256 4.75 6.30 11.57
C ALA A 256 4.09 5.33 10.57
N LEU A 257 2.76 5.34 10.48
CA LEU A 257 2.02 4.50 9.53
C LEU A 257 2.33 4.86 8.08
N VAL A 258 2.29 6.15 7.73
CA VAL A 258 2.62 6.61 6.36
C VAL A 258 4.04 6.16 5.99
N LEU A 259 5.03 6.36 6.86
CA LEU A 259 6.41 5.99 6.56
C LEU A 259 6.63 4.47 6.49
N THR A 260 5.93 3.69 7.31
CA THR A 260 5.95 2.23 7.21
C THR A 260 5.39 1.78 5.85
N GLN A 261 4.31 2.41 5.39
CA GLN A 261 3.69 2.09 4.11
C GLN A 261 4.50 2.59 2.91
N VAL A 262 5.16 3.75 3.03
CA VAL A 262 6.17 4.22 2.05
C VAL A 262 7.26 3.16 1.89
N GLY A 263 7.80 2.67 3.00
CA GLY A 263 8.81 1.60 2.98
C GLY A 263 8.27 0.32 2.33
N PHE A 264 7.09 -0.13 2.73
CA PHE A 264 6.52 -1.39 2.25
C PHE A 264 6.17 -1.34 0.76
N GLY A 265 5.45 -0.30 0.30
CA GLY A 265 5.05 -0.18 -1.10
C GLY A 265 6.23 -0.12 -2.06
N GLY A 266 7.23 0.71 -1.74
CA GLY A 266 8.44 0.80 -2.56
C GLY A 266 9.31 -0.45 -2.49
N LEU A 267 9.41 -1.10 -1.31
CA LEU A 267 10.15 -2.34 -1.17
C LEU A 267 9.60 -3.42 -2.10
N VAL A 268 8.29 -3.63 -2.10
CA VAL A 268 7.66 -4.67 -2.92
C VAL A 268 7.97 -4.47 -4.40
N LEU A 269 7.87 -3.21 -4.89
CA LEU A 269 8.20 -2.85 -6.27
C LEU A 269 9.67 -3.17 -6.62
N VAL A 270 10.60 -2.67 -5.82
CA VAL A 270 12.04 -2.77 -6.08
C VAL A 270 12.51 -4.22 -5.95
N PHE A 271 12.03 -4.89 -4.90
CA PHE A 271 12.54 -6.20 -4.54
C PHE A 271 12.06 -7.32 -5.47
N THR A 272 10.84 -7.22 -5.98
CA THR A 272 10.33 -8.17 -6.99
C THR A 272 11.15 -8.12 -8.26
N GLN A 273 11.55 -6.93 -8.70
CA GLN A 273 12.44 -6.74 -9.84
C GLN A 273 13.85 -7.30 -9.57
N TYR A 274 14.39 -7.07 -8.38
CA TYR A 274 15.69 -7.64 -7.98
C TYR A 274 15.67 -9.17 -8.04
N LEU A 275 14.64 -9.83 -7.49
CA LEU A 275 14.53 -11.27 -7.50
C LEU A 275 14.50 -11.84 -8.93
N GLN A 276 13.76 -11.21 -9.84
CA GLN A 276 13.53 -11.75 -11.17
C GLN A 276 14.61 -11.32 -12.18
N PHE A 277 14.99 -10.05 -12.20
CA PHE A 277 15.96 -9.55 -13.18
C PHE A 277 17.42 -9.76 -12.74
N VAL A 278 17.71 -9.59 -11.44
CA VAL A 278 19.10 -9.72 -10.95
C VAL A 278 19.42 -11.17 -10.57
N LEU A 279 18.60 -11.80 -9.72
CA LEU A 279 18.82 -13.17 -9.28
C LEU A 279 18.30 -14.24 -10.26
N GLY A 280 17.52 -13.83 -11.29
CA GLY A 280 17.01 -14.75 -12.31
C GLY A 280 15.92 -15.71 -11.79
N TYR A 281 15.22 -15.37 -10.72
CA TYR A 281 14.14 -16.20 -10.19
C TYR A 281 12.93 -16.17 -11.10
N THR A 282 12.26 -17.30 -11.20
CA THR A 282 10.94 -17.37 -11.85
C THR A 282 9.92 -16.56 -11.01
N PRO A 283 8.81 -16.08 -11.61
CA PRO A 283 7.75 -15.41 -10.87
C PRO A 283 7.26 -16.22 -9.66
N THR A 284 7.14 -17.55 -9.78
CA THR A 284 6.77 -18.44 -8.67
C THR A 284 7.79 -18.43 -7.54
N GLN A 285 9.08 -18.48 -7.86
CA GLN A 285 10.15 -18.40 -6.86
C GLN A 285 10.20 -17.04 -6.19
N ALA A 286 10.00 -15.96 -6.95
CA ALA A 286 9.93 -14.61 -6.43
C ALA A 286 8.73 -14.45 -5.48
N GLY A 287 7.55 -14.98 -5.84
CA GLY A 287 6.39 -15.04 -4.97
C GLY A 287 6.63 -15.81 -3.66
N ALA A 288 7.29 -16.97 -3.76
CA ALA A 288 7.66 -17.78 -2.58
C ALA A 288 8.63 -17.04 -1.66
N MET A 289 9.53 -16.20 -2.20
CA MET A 289 10.44 -15.37 -1.41
C MET A 289 9.75 -14.24 -0.64
N MET A 290 8.47 -13.95 -0.92
CA MET A 290 7.68 -13.01 -0.10
C MET A 290 7.09 -13.68 1.17
N VAL A 291 7.08 -15.01 1.27
CA VAL A 291 6.52 -15.73 2.42
C VAL A 291 7.22 -15.37 3.74
N PRO A 292 8.56 -15.29 3.82
CA PRO A 292 9.25 -14.91 5.06
C PRO A 292 8.79 -13.58 5.65
N ILE A 293 8.61 -12.54 4.83
CA ILE A 293 8.13 -11.23 5.30
C ILE A 293 6.70 -11.32 5.83
N ALA A 294 5.81 -12.04 5.11
CA ALA A 294 4.42 -12.18 5.50
C ALA A 294 4.29 -12.96 6.82
N LEU A 295 4.97 -14.10 6.95
CA LEU A 295 4.98 -14.90 8.18
C LEU A 295 5.56 -14.11 9.36
N ALA A 296 6.70 -13.44 9.18
CA ALA A 296 7.31 -12.63 10.23
C ALA A 296 6.37 -11.52 10.70
N THR A 297 5.73 -10.79 9.77
CA THR A 297 4.77 -9.74 10.09
C THR A 297 3.59 -10.27 10.87
N ILE A 298 2.99 -11.38 10.44
CA ILE A 298 1.84 -12.00 11.11
C ILE A 298 2.19 -12.45 12.53
N LEU A 299 3.29 -13.18 12.68
CA LEU A 299 3.72 -13.71 13.98
C LEU A 299 4.06 -12.61 15.00
N THR A 300 4.61 -11.49 14.52
CA THR A 300 5.02 -10.38 15.39
C THR A 300 3.92 -9.33 15.57
N ASN A 301 2.85 -9.32 14.78
CA ASN A 301 1.74 -8.38 14.90
C ASN A 301 1.05 -8.48 16.28
N ALA A 302 0.72 -9.70 16.73
CA ALA A 302 0.16 -9.93 18.06
C ALA A 302 1.13 -9.53 19.19
N LEU A 303 2.43 -9.76 19.00
CA LEU A 303 3.47 -9.33 19.94
C LEU A 303 3.56 -7.80 19.99
N GLY A 304 3.52 -7.13 18.83
CA GLY A 304 3.53 -5.67 18.72
C GLY A 304 2.36 -5.02 19.47
N ALA A 305 1.15 -5.57 19.33
CA ALA A 305 -0.02 -5.11 20.07
C ALA A 305 0.15 -5.31 21.58
N THR A 306 0.44 -6.53 22.03
CA THR A 306 0.57 -6.85 23.46
C THR A 306 1.73 -6.17 24.15
N LEU A 307 2.86 -5.99 23.47
CA LEU A 307 4.00 -5.25 24.00
C LEU A 307 3.71 -3.73 23.97
N GLY A 308 3.00 -3.23 22.96
CA GLY A 308 2.53 -1.86 22.91
C GLY A 308 1.71 -1.48 24.14
N ASP A 309 0.81 -2.36 24.59
CA ASP A 309 0.04 -2.17 25.80
C ASP A 309 0.90 -2.17 27.09
N LYS A 310 1.96 -2.99 27.11
CA LYS A 310 2.85 -3.14 28.29
C LYS A 310 3.89 -2.03 28.40
N ILE A 311 4.62 -1.72 27.33
CA ILE A 311 5.75 -0.78 27.33
C ILE A 311 5.40 0.59 26.72
N GLY A 312 4.18 0.73 26.20
CA GLY A 312 3.65 1.94 25.57
C GLY A 312 3.85 1.97 24.06
N ASN A 313 2.81 2.41 23.34
CA ASN A 313 2.79 2.47 21.88
C ASN A 313 3.94 3.32 21.30
N ARG A 314 4.31 4.42 21.96
CA ARG A 314 5.47 5.26 21.61
C ARG A 314 6.76 4.44 21.48
N THR A 315 7.05 3.62 22.50
CA THR A 315 8.29 2.82 22.53
C THR A 315 8.21 1.69 21.52
N MET A 316 7.07 1.02 21.43
CA MET A 316 6.89 -0.11 20.52
C MET A 316 6.97 0.31 19.05
N THR A 317 6.33 1.43 18.68
CA THR A 317 6.44 2.01 17.32
C THR A 317 7.89 2.35 16.99
N ALA A 318 8.62 3.01 17.90
CA ALA A 318 10.02 3.37 17.67
C ALA A 318 10.92 2.14 17.52
N VAL A 319 10.75 1.10 18.36
CA VAL A 319 11.49 -0.16 18.26
C VAL A 319 11.18 -0.86 16.92
N GLY A 320 9.90 -1.00 16.58
CA GLY A 320 9.50 -1.65 15.33
C GLY A 320 10.06 -0.93 14.10
N LEU A 321 9.98 0.41 14.03
CA LEU A 321 10.57 1.20 12.96
C LEU A 321 12.10 1.06 12.91
N THR A 322 12.78 0.96 14.05
CA THR A 322 14.24 0.70 14.09
C THR A 322 14.56 -0.66 13.47
N VAL A 323 13.78 -1.69 13.77
CA VAL A 323 13.95 -3.03 13.17
C VAL A 323 13.65 -2.99 11.67
N VAL A 324 12.63 -2.23 11.21
CA VAL A 324 12.39 -1.99 9.78
C VAL A 324 13.60 -1.35 9.11
N ALA A 325 14.21 -0.33 9.74
CA ALA A 325 15.41 0.32 9.22
C ALA A 325 16.60 -0.66 9.10
N VAL A 326 16.79 -1.55 10.08
CA VAL A 326 17.78 -2.64 9.98
C VAL A 326 17.44 -3.59 8.84
N GLY A 327 16.16 -3.94 8.64
CA GLY A 327 15.73 -4.74 7.51
C GLY A 327 16.09 -4.09 6.16
N PHE A 328 15.87 -2.80 6.00
CA PHE A 328 16.28 -2.05 4.81
C PHE A 328 17.80 -2.01 4.64
N ALA A 329 18.55 -1.84 5.71
CA ALA A 329 20.02 -1.86 5.67
C ALA A 329 20.55 -3.23 5.20
N LEU A 330 19.94 -4.33 5.68
CA LEU A 330 20.27 -5.69 5.21
C LEU A 330 19.91 -5.87 3.73
N LEU A 331 18.74 -5.39 3.29
CA LEU A 331 18.35 -5.43 1.88
C LEU A 331 19.31 -4.62 1.00
N GLY A 332 19.78 -3.47 1.48
CA GLY A 332 20.78 -2.65 0.79
C GLY A 332 22.19 -3.27 0.74
N SER A 333 22.47 -4.31 1.53
CA SER A 333 23.72 -5.07 1.48
C SER A 333 23.69 -6.27 0.55
N LEU A 334 22.55 -6.56 -0.11
CA LEU A 334 22.42 -7.64 -1.06
C LEU A 334 23.14 -7.31 -2.38
N SER A 335 23.69 -8.35 -3.01
CA SER A 335 24.41 -8.30 -4.28
C SER A 335 23.81 -9.28 -5.29
N PRO A 336 24.22 -9.24 -6.57
CA PRO A 336 23.78 -10.24 -7.56
C PRO A 336 24.09 -11.70 -7.18
N ASP A 337 25.07 -11.92 -6.30
CA ASP A 337 25.49 -13.25 -5.85
C ASP A 337 24.87 -13.66 -4.52
N SER A 338 23.91 -12.88 -3.99
CA SER A 338 23.32 -13.14 -2.69
C SER A 338 22.48 -14.43 -2.70
N GLY A 339 22.76 -15.32 -1.76
CA GLY A 339 22.05 -16.58 -1.61
C GLY A 339 20.64 -16.40 -0.98
N VAL A 340 19.78 -17.41 -1.15
CA VAL A 340 18.40 -17.46 -0.64
C VAL A 340 18.31 -17.13 0.86
N VAL A 341 19.27 -17.60 1.66
CA VAL A 341 19.26 -17.37 3.12
C VAL A 341 19.46 -15.89 3.47
N ALA A 342 20.37 -15.19 2.77
CA ALA A 342 20.61 -13.77 2.98
C ALA A 342 19.35 -12.94 2.63
N VAL A 343 18.75 -13.26 1.51
CA VAL A 343 17.52 -12.63 1.03
C VAL A 343 16.37 -12.86 2.02
N ALA A 344 16.11 -14.11 2.40
CA ALA A 344 15.03 -14.46 3.33
C ALA A 344 15.23 -13.87 4.71
N SER A 345 16.48 -13.80 5.22
CA SER A 345 16.78 -13.20 6.52
C SER A 345 16.52 -11.69 6.53
N ALA A 346 16.92 -10.96 5.46
CA ALA A 346 16.65 -9.53 5.35
C ALA A 346 15.14 -9.23 5.32
N LEU A 347 14.37 -10.01 4.55
CA LEU A 347 12.90 -9.90 4.50
C LEU A 347 12.24 -10.25 5.83
N THR A 348 12.74 -11.27 6.52
CA THR A 348 12.24 -11.65 7.86
C THR A 348 12.46 -10.52 8.85
N VAL A 349 13.64 -9.91 8.90
CA VAL A 349 13.92 -8.78 9.79
C VAL A 349 13.01 -7.60 9.49
N PHE A 350 12.82 -7.27 8.21
CA PHE A 350 11.86 -6.23 7.82
C PHE A 350 10.43 -6.57 8.30
N GLY A 351 9.95 -7.80 8.06
CA GLY A 351 8.63 -8.26 8.47
C GLY A 351 8.42 -8.21 9.98
N VAL A 352 9.43 -8.62 10.77
CA VAL A 352 9.42 -8.48 12.23
C VAL A 352 9.21 -7.01 12.64
N GLY A 353 9.98 -6.10 12.06
CA GLY A 353 9.86 -4.68 12.36
C GLY A 353 8.47 -4.11 12.01
N ALA A 354 7.95 -4.44 10.83
CA ALA A 354 6.62 -4.01 10.39
C ALA A 354 5.52 -4.53 11.31
N GLY A 355 5.56 -5.84 11.66
CA GLY A 355 4.60 -6.45 12.57
C GLY A 355 4.63 -5.89 13.99
N LEU A 356 5.77 -5.41 14.45
CA LEU A 356 5.89 -4.72 15.75
C LEU A 356 5.39 -3.27 15.69
N ALA A 357 5.74 -2.52 14.63
CA ALA A 357 5.46 -1.09 14.52
C ALA A 357 3.99 -0.80 14.23
N GLN A 358 3.39 -1.52 13.25
CA GLN A 358 2.09 -1.19 12.70
C GLN A 358 0.96 -1.23 13.74
N PRO A 359 0.76 -2.30 14.54
CA PRO A 359 -0.34 -2.34 15.51
C PRO A 359 -0.17 -1.27 16.60
N ALA A 360 1.05 -0.98 17.04
CA ALA A 360 1.31 0.06 18.03
C ALA A 360 1.02 1.47 17.47
N ALA A 361 1.37 1.74 16.22
CA ALA A 361 1.09 3.01 15.57
C ALA A 361 -0.42 3.21 15.33
N VAL A 362 -1.12 2.16 14.87
CA VAL A 362 -2.59 2.16 14.72
C VAL A 362 -3.27 2.39 16.06
N ALA A 363 -2.83 1.68 17.11
CA ALA A 363 -3.39 1.85 18.46
C ALA A 363 -3.16 3.28 18.99
N ALA A 364 -1.99 3.87 18.78
CA ALA A 364 -1.71 5.25 19.17
C ALA A 364 -2.64 6.24 18.46
N LEU A 365 -2.82 6.07 17.15
CA LEU A 365 -3.73 6.89 16.35
C LEU A 365 -5.18 6.73 16.83
N MET A 366 -5.66 5.51 16.95
CA MET A 366 -7.07 5.24 17.29
C MET A 366 -7.42 5.65 18.73
N ASN A 367 -6.49 5.50 19.68
CA ASN A 367 -6.70 5.94 21.07
C ASN A 367 -6.79 7.47 21.23
N ALA A 368 -6.26 8.22 20.25
CA ALA A 368 -6.37 9.69 20.23
C ALA A 368 -7.69 10.18 19.58
N VAL A 369 -8.47 9.28 18.98
CA VAL A 369 -9.75 9.60 18.32
C VAL A 369 -10.89 9.40 19.32
N PRO A 370 -11.78 10.41 19.53
CA PRO A 370 -12.97 10.24 20.35
C PRO A 370 -13.86 9.10 19.84
N PRO A 371 -14.50 8.30 20.73
CA PRO A 371 -15.31 7.14 20.32
C PRO A 371 -16.40 7.46 19.30
N GLU A 372 -17.02 8.64 19.39
CA GLU A 372 -18.03 9.14 18.44
C GLU A 372 -17.47 9.38 17.02
N HIS A 373 -16.15 9.49 16.88
CA HIS A 373 -15.43 9.69 15.63
C HIS A 373 -14.59 8.49 15.19
N ALA A 374 -14.73 7.33 15.84
CA ALA A 374 -13.93 6.13 15.53
C ALA A 374 -13.97 5.71 14.06
N GLY A 375 -15.13 5.84 13.40
CA GLY A 375 -15.25 5.56 11.96
C GLY A 375 -14.41 6.51 11.09
N VAL A 376 -14.30 7.79 11.48
CA VAL A 376 -13.42 8.76 10.78
C VAL A 376 -11.95 8.41 11.02
N GLY A 377 -11.60 8.06 12.26
CA GLY A 377 -10.23 7.63 12.59
C GLY A 377 -9.79 6.42 11.75
N SER A 378 -10.65 5.41 11.61
CA SER A 378 -10.39 4.23 10.77
C SER A 378 -10.21 4.62 9.29
N ALA A 379 -11.11 5.44 8.76
CA ALA A 379 -11.04 5.86 7.37
C ALA A 379 -9.80 6.72 7.07
N VAL A 380 -9.40 7.59 8.00
CA VAL A 380 -8.15 8.36 7.92
C VAL A 380 -6.93 7.42 7.97
N ASN A 381 -6.94 6.43 8.87
CA ASN A 381 -5.89 5.41 8.93
C ASN A 381 -5.72 4.69 7.59
N ASP A 382 -6.81 4.22 6.99
CA ASP A 382 -6.76 3.47 5.73
C ASP A 382 -6.32 4.37 4.56
N THR A 383 -6.82 5.61 4.50
CA THR A 383 -6.40 6.59 3.49
C THR A 383 -4.90 6.90 3.59
N MET A 384 -4.38 7.05 4.81
CA MET A 384 -2.95 7.31 5.04
C MET A 384 -2.07 6.13 4.64
N GLN A 385 -2.51 4.91 4.93
CA GLN A 385 -1.80 3.71 4.51
C GLN A 385 -1.73 3.62 2.98
N GLN A 386 -2.86 3.87 2.29
CA GLN A 386 -2.90 3.86 0.83
C GLN A 386 -2.03 4.98 0.23
N ALA A 387 -2.15 6.21 0.72
CA ALA A 387 -1.32 7.33 0.27
C ALA A 387 0.18 7.07 0.52
N GLY A 388 0.51 6.48 1.68
CA GLY A 388 1.88 6.05 1.99
C GLY A 388 2.40 5.02 1.00
N GLY A 389 1.59 4.03 0.65
CA GLY A 389 1.94 3.01 -0.35
C GLY A 389 2.24 3.60 -1.72
N ALA A 390 1.37 4.49 -2.23
CA ALA A 390 1.57 5.19 -3.49
C ALA A 390 2.86 6.04 -3.49
N LEU A 391 3.05 6.86 -2.44
CA LEU A 391 4.28 7.64 -2.29
C LEU A 391 5.52 6.73 -2.22
N GLY A 392 5.40 5.55 -1.63
CA GLY A 392 6.48 4.57 -1.54
C GLY A 392 6.89 4.04 -2.91
N ILE A 393 5.92 3.63 -3.72
CA ILE A 393 6.14 3.18 -5.10
C ILE A 393 6.83 4.29 -5.91
N ALA A 394 6.28 5.51 -5.85
CA ALA A 394 6.81 6.65 -6.59
C ALA A 394 8.23 7.04 -6.13
N ILE A 395 8.46 7.21 -4.83
CA ILE A 395 9.75 7.67 -4.29
C ILE A 395 10.84 6.61 -4.50
N LEU A 396 10.61 5.37 -4.03
CA LEU A 396 11.64 4.32 -4.11
C LEU A 396 11.89 3.91 -5.56
N GLY A 397 10.82 3.84 -6.37
CA GLY A 397 10.93 3.56 -7.80
C GLY A 397 11.73 4.64 -8.53
N SER A 398 11.47 5.91 -8.25
CA SER A 398 12.18 7.03 -8.87
C SER A 398 13.65 7.12 -8.43
N VAL A 399 13.93 6.88 -7.14
CA VAL A 399 15.32 6.83 -6.64
C VAL A 399 16.08 5.68 -7.28
N LEU A 400 15.46 4.50 -7.40
CA LEU A 400 16.06 3.36 -8.09
C LEU A 400 16.34 3.68 -9.55
N ALA A 401 15.34 4.20 -10.29
CA ALA A 401 15.47 4.53 -11.72
C ALA A 401 16.59 5.54 -11.98
N ALA A 402 16.67 6.61 -11.17
CA ALA A 402 17.73 7.63 -11.29
C ALA A 402 19.12 7.03 -11.08
N ASN A 403 19.29 6.19 -10.04
CA ASN A 403 20.57 5.56 -9.74
C ASN A 403 20.93 4.49 -10.77
N TYR A 404 19.96 3.71 -11.25
CA TYR A 404 20.17 2.74 -12.33
C TYR A 404 20.68 3.44 -13.59
N THR A 405 19.98 4.46 -14.08
CA THR A 405 20.36 5.23 -15.26
C THR A 405 21.76 5.85 -15.14
N SER A 406 22.11 6.36 -13.95
CA SER A 406 23.43 6.98 -13.71
C SER A 406 24.56 5.95 -13.65
N ALA A 407 24.29 4.73 -13.21
CA ALA A 407 25.26 3.65 -13.07
C ALA A 407 25.49 2.88 -14.39
N MET A 408 24.55 2.94 -15.34
CA MET A 408 24.69 2.30 -16.63
C MET A 408 25.76 2.97 -17.49
N PRO A 409 26.52 2.19 -18.31
CA PRO A 409 27.49 2.75 -19.25
C PRO A 409 26.87 3.77 -20.20
N ALA A 410 27.54 4.90 -20.41
CA ALA A 410 27.06 5.95 -21.31
C ALA A 410 26.94 5.48 -22.76
N THR A 411 27.67 4.42 -23.14
CA THR A 411 27.66 3.79 -24.46
C THR A 411 26.51 2.80 -24.66
N ALA A 412 25.77 2.46 -23.58
CA ALA A 412 24.64 1.55 -23.70
C ALA A 412 23.48 2.20 -24.46
N PRO A 413 22.70 1.42 -25.25
CA PRO A 413 21.49 1.91 -25.91
C PRO A 413 20.52 2.58 -24.93
N GLU A 414 19.83 3.63 -25.38
CA GLU A 414 18.93 4.41 -24.49
C GLU A 414 17.87 3.55 -23.77
N PRO A 415 17.17 2.58 -24.42
CA PRO A 415 16.25 1.71 -23.70
C PRO A 415 16.92 0.92 -22.59
N ALA A 416 18.13 0.38 -22.81
CA ALA A 416 18.88 -0.36 -21.80
C ALA A 416 19.33 0.53 -20.63
N ARG A 417 19.50 1.83 -20.83
CA ARG A 417 19.87 2.78 -19.77
C ARG A 417 18.70 3.16 -18.88
N THR A 418 17.47 2.98 -19.34
CA THR A 418 16.25 3.36 -18.61
C THR A 418 15.53 2.15 -17.99
N SER A 419 15.74 0.95 -18.54
CA SER A 419 15.06 -0.27 -18.11
C SER A 419 16.02 -1.46 -18.07
N ILE A 420 16.08 -2.14 -16.92
CA ILE A 420 16.83 -3.40 -16.79
C ILE A 420 16.21 -4.50 -17.66
N GLY A 421 14.88 -4.51 -17.83
CA GLY A 421 14.19 -5.47 -18.69
C GLY A 421 14.68 -5.38 -20.13
N ASP A 422 14.76 -4.16 -20.67
CA ASP A 422 15.26 -3.92 -22.04
C ASP A 422 16.73 -4.25 -22.18
N ALA A 423 17.56 -3.94 -21.17
CA ALA A 423 18.96 -4.29 -21.17
C ALA A 423 19.16 -5.83 -21.26
N LEU A 424 18.35 -6.61 -20.54
CA LEU A 424 18.40 -8.07 -20.57
C LEU A 424 17.84 -8.63 -21.88
N ALA A 425 16.84 -8.01 -22.49
CA ALA A 425 16.20 -8.44 -23.74
C ALA A 425 17.14 -8.32 -24.96
N LEU A 426 18.16 -7.43 -24.91
CA LEU A 426 19.15 -7.29 -25.99
C LEU A 426 20.09 -8.49 -26.13
N GLY A 427 20.14 -9.40 -25.14
CA GLY A 427 20.92 -10.64 -25.20
C GLY A 427 22.45 -10.47 -25.15
N ASP A 428 22.97 -9.26 -24.94
CA ASP A 428 24.40 -9.01 -24.75
C ASP A 428 24.79 -9.33 -23.30
N ALA A 429 25.69 -10.31 -23.10
CA ALA A 429 26.11 -10.76 -21.79
C ALA A 429 26.84 -9.67 -20.98
N GLY A 430 27.62 -8.82 -21.60
CA GLY A 430 28.34 -7.72 -20.97
C GLY A 430 27.36 -6.64 -20.49
N LEU A 431 26.39 -6.29 -21.33
CA LEU A 431 25.35 -5.34 -21.01
C LEU A 431 24.42 -5.87 -19.90
N ALA A 432 24.05 -7.15 -19.96
CA ALA A 432 23.26 -7.81 -18.93
C ALA A 432 23.95 -7.82 -17.56
N HIS A 433 25.26 -8.06 -17.54
CA HIS A 433 26.05 -7.98 -16.29
C HIS A 433 26.08 -6.56 -15.75
N ALA A 434 26.40 -5.56 -16.60
CA ALA A 434 26.41 -4.15 -16.19
C ALA A 434 25.03 -3.70 -15.68
N ALA A 435 23.93 -4.14 -16.32
CA ALA A 435 22.57 -3.81 -15.89
C ALA A 435 22.22 -4.40 -14.52
N ARG A 436 22.62 -5.64 -14.23
CA ARG A 436 22.41 -6.27 -12.91
C ARG A 436 23.22 -5.57 -11.82
N GLU A 437 24.45 -5.18 -12.09
CA GLU A 437 25.29 -4.42 -11.16
C GLU A 437 24.71 -3.02 -10.92
N ALA A 438 24.31 -2.29 -11.98
CA ALA A 438 23.69 -0.99 -11.90
C ALA A 438 22.39 -1.05 -11.07
N PHE A 439 21.55 -2.06 -11.30
CA PHE A 439 20.32 -2.26 -10.54
C PHE A 439 20.59 -2.53 -9.05
N SER A 440 21.53 -3.44 -8.76
CA SER A 440 21.89 -3.77 -7.38
C SER A 440 22.48 -2.57 -6.64
N SER A 441 23.30 -1.76 -7.30
CA SER A 441 23.83 -0.50 -6.75
C SER A 441 22.71 0.51 -6.49
N GLY A 442 21.79 0.69 -7.45
CA GLY A 442 20.62 1.56 -7.29
C GLY A 442 19.70 1.09 -6.17
N MET A 443 19.46 -0.22 -6.05
CA MET A 443 18.70 -0.82 -4.94
C MET A 443 19.40 -0.56 -3.60
N ALA A 444 20.72 -0.75 -3.52
CA ALA A 444 21.48 -0.49 -2.30
C ALA A 444 21.31 0.95 -1.83
N ILE A 445 21.52 1.93 -2.71
CA ILE A 445 21.35 3.35 -2.39
C ILE A 445 19.90 3.64 -1.93
N THR A 446 18.91 3.12 -2.65
CA THR A 446 17.50 3.28 -2.30
C THR A 446 17.19 2.69 -0.92
N CYS A 447 17.65 1.49 -0.63
CA CYS A 447 17.43 0.82 0.65
C CYS A 447 18.16 1.53 1.80
N TRP A 448 19.40 1.99 1.63
CA TRP A 448 20.13 2.73 2.65
C TRP A 448 19.50 4.10 2.92
N ALA A 449 19.06 4.81 1.90
CA ALA A 449 18.33 6.08 2.06
C ALA A 449 17.02 5.88 2.80
N THR A 450 16.27 4.81 2.47
CA THR A 450 15.02 4.46 3.16
C THR A 450 15.29 4.03 4.61
N ALA A 451 16.35 3.26 4.88
CA ALA A 451 16.76 2.91 6.23
C ALA A 451 17.01 4.15 7.09
N ALA A 452 17.73 5.13 6.55
CA ALA A 452 18.00 6.40 7.25
C ALA A 452 16.70 7.19 7.51
N LEU A 453 15.79 7.26 6.52
CA LEU A 453 14.50 7.92 6.66
C LEU A 453 13.62 7.26 7.73
N VAL A 454 13.51 5.92 7.72
CA VAL A 454 12.71 5.17 8.69
C VAL A 454 13.34 5.25 10.09
N LEU A 455 14.67 5.28 10.21
CA LEU A 455 15.34 5.50 11.48
C LEU A 455 15.06 6.92 12.02
N ALA A 456 15.11 7.93 11.17
CA ALA A 456 14.70 9.29 11.55
C ALA A 456 13.23 9.33 12.01
N ALA A 457 12.36 8.57 11.34
CA ALA A 457 10.97 8.40 11.76
C ALA A 457 10.82 7.73 13.12
N ALA A 458 11.65 6.71 13.42
CA ALA A 458 11.67 6.07 14.73
C ALA A 458 12.06 7.07 15.84
N VAL A 459 13.06 7.92 15.58
CA VAL A 459 13.47 8.99 16.51
C VAL A 459 12.35 10.02 16.67
N LEU A 460 11.72 10.46 15.57
CA LEU A 460 10.60 11.42 15.62
C LEU A 460 9.40 10.84 16.36
N ALA A 461 9.03 9.60 16.12
CA ALA A 461 7.96 8.92 16.85
C ALA A 461 8.29 8.91 18.37
N ARG A 462 9.55 8.63 18.72
CA ARG A 462 10.03 8.66 20.10
C ARG A 462 9.96 10.05 20.74
N LEU A 463 10.17 11.11 19.98
CA LEU A 463 10.14 12.50 20.47
C LEU A 463 8.72 13.09 20.50
N VAL A 464 7.91 12.80 19.48
CA VAL A 464 6.59 13.42 19.27
C VAL A 464 5.51 12.72 20.08
N MET A 465 5.41 11.39 20.03
CA MET A 465 4.35 10.65 20.71
C MET A 465 4.43 10.80 22.24
N LYS A 466 3.27 10.83 22.88
CA LYS A 466 3.18 10.86 24.34
C LYS A 466 3.71 9.53 24.93
N GLY A 467 4.38 9.60 26.05
CA GLY A 467 4.69 8.42 26.85
C GLY A 467 3.39 7.88 27.50
N ARG A 468 3.53 6.69 28.11
CA ARG A 468 2.44 6.03 28.82
C ARG A 468 1.80 7.00 29.82
N THR A 469 0.56 7.45 29.55
CA THR A 469 -0.29 8.01 30.60
C THR A 469 -0.86 6.81 31.34
N THR A 470 -0.50 6.65 32.62
CA THR A 470 -1.13 5.68 33.53
C THR A 470 -2.63 5.94 33.49
N PRO A 471 -3.49 4.92 33.21
CA PRO A 471 -4.91 5.13 33.27
C PRO A 471 -5.24 5.64 34.68
N THR A 472 -5.80 6.83 34.78
CA THR A 472 -6.39 7.30 36.04
C THR A 472 -7.53 6.34 36.35
N PRO A 473 -7.55 5.67 37.51
CA PRO A 473 -8.65 4.80 37.87
C PRO A 473 -9.93 5.63 37.79
N GLN A 474 -10.83 5.26 36.88
CA GLN A 474 -12.19 5.82 36.93
C GLN A 474 -12.75 5.49 38.32
N ARG A 475 -12.91 6.50 39.16
CA ARG A 475 -13.70 6.38 40.39
C ARG A 475 -15.09 5.99 39.92
N VAL A 476 -15.41 4.72 40.09
CA VAL A 476 -16.80 4.27 40.12
C VAL A 476 -17.40 4.98 41.32
N THR A 477 -18.06 6.10 41.08
CA THR A 477 -19.00 6.69 42.06
C THR A 477 -20.14 5.68 42.16
N ALA A 478 -20.05 4.80 43.15
CA ALA A 478 -21.20 4.08 43.62
C ALA A 478 -22.18 5.12 44.16
N GLU A 479 -23.18 5.47 43.36
CA GLU A 479 -24.39 6.08 43.91
C GLU A 479 -25.14 5.00 44.68
N VAL A 480 -25.22 5.22 46.00
CA VAL A 480 -26.05 4.50 46.96
C VAL A 480 -27.46 5.02 46.89
#